data_5988eb5e670192b7b67c820865840930
#
_entry.id   5988eb5e670192b7b67c820865840930
#
_cell.length_a   1.000
_cell.length_b   1.000
_cell.length_c   1.000
_cell.angle_alpha   90.00
_cell.angle_beta   90.00
_cell.angle_gamma   90.00
#
_symmetry.space_group_name_H-M   'P 1'
#
loop_
_entity.id
_entity.type
_entity.pdbx_description
1 polymer ?
#
loop_
_entity_poly.entity_id
_entity_poly.type
_entity_poly.pdbx_seq_one_letter_code
_entity_poly.pdbx_strand_id
1 'polypeptide(L)'
;MTIALVLGGGAPNLTLMAGAVAALDAAKVKFDVVSTSGAGMLIGLLYAAPKGMDRAAALKNTVNMGVHDAIYRLFPVNFKVFHKPGVLAQAYTRFWQTAANNREAIERPVRDFRDQWLKMLSASSLSAPWAEAWKQFFGTFSSPDNKSGDAQRFFDDWAALMLATFCPTDLSAASQGMCQPAPFVEEAVDFSKLKEFKGDFYMSAYCIETGKMEIFEKEKITIEQFQAALAFPLIYAPFKMNGYTYLEGAAKDTLNFKGLLDKHKGRRRPVIDTIVVLDVLGMKELVAEPRSLYDAWVKSIIVPLTAIAEDDIKLFEQLHLEKPKNRKKYFGGKKPNVVKIDFKKQISHNNWPNVLDWSYGNLSALYEAGYRAGRAAARKI
;
A
#
# COMPACT_ATOMS: atom_id res chain seq x y z
N MET A 1 -13.65 -12.32 23.78
CA MET A 1 -13.22 -12.97 22.52
C MET A 1 -11.95 -12.28 22.06
N THR A 2 -10.89 -13.03 21.83
CA THR A 2 -9.60 -12.50 21.38
C THR A 2 -9.48 -12.65 19.87
N ILE A 3 -9.28 -11.54 19.17
CA ILE A 3 -9.28 -11.51 17.72
C ILE A 3 -7.88 -11.12 17.21
N ALA A 4 -7.34 -11.95 16.32
CA ALA A 4 -6.12 -11.65 15.59
C ALA A 4 -6.42 -11.17 14.17
N LEU A 5 -5.69 -10.16 13.70
CA LEU A 5 -5.69 -9.67 12.34
C LEU A 5 -4.37 -10.03 11.67
N VAL A 6 -4.42 -10.67 10.52
CA VAL A 6 -3.27 -10.97 9.67
C VAL A 6 -3.41 -10.19 8.37
N LEU A 7 -2.43 -9.33 8.10
CA LEU A 7 -2.37 -8.47 6.91
C LEU A 7 -1.20 -8.90 6.05
N GLY A 8 -1.49 -9.33 4.83
CA GLY A 8 -0.50 -9.78 3.85
C GLY A 8 0.10 -8.65 3.01
N GLY A 9 1.01 -9.02 2.11
CA GLY A 9 1.55 -8.13 1.08
C GLY A 9 0.53 -7.75 0.00
N GLY A 10 0.94 -6.93 -0.98
CA GLY A 10 0.14 -6.64 -2.17
C GLY A 10 -0.13 -5.15 -2.42
N ALA A 11 0.91 -4.38 -2.70
CA ALA A 11 0.76 -3.01 -3.23
C ALA A 11 0.51 -3.07 -4.76
N PRO A 12 -0.34 -2.19 -5.32
CA PRO A 12 -1.15 -1.10 -4.75
C PRO A 12 -2.47 -1.55 -4.11
N ASN A 13 -2.83 -2.82 -4.19
CA ASN A 13 -4.09 -3.35 -3.67
C ASN A 13 -4.22 -3.24 -2.12
N LEU A 14 -3.26 -2.62 -1.45
CA LEU A 14 -3.32 -2.33 -0.02
C LEU A 14 -4.57 -1.52 0.36
N THR A 15 -5.13 -0.73 -0.57
CA THR A 15 -6.38 0.03 -0.32
C THR A 15 -7.60 -0.87 -0.13
N LEU A 16 -7.61 -2.09 -0.72
CA LEU A 16 -8.60 -3.12 -0.38
C LEU A 16 -8.54 -3.48 1.11
N MET A 17 -7.33 -3.71 1.62
CA MET A 17 -7.11 -4.01 3.03
C MET A 17 -7.52 -2.82 3.91
N ALA A 18 -7.15 -1.60 3.51
CA ALA A 18 -7.53 -0.38 4.23
C ALA A 18 -9.05 -0.24 4.35
N GLY A 19 -9.78 -0.42 3.26
CA GLY A 19 -11.24 -0.39 3.26
C GLY A 19 -11.84 -1.47 4.16
N ALA A 20 -11.32 -2.70 4.09
CA ALA A 20 -11.82 -3.80 4.91
C ALA A 20 -11.55 -3.57 6.41
N VAL A 21 -10.36 -3.11 6.79
CA VAL A 21 -10.03 -2.79 8.18
C VAL A 21 -10.88 -1.63 8.69
N ALA A 22 -11.10 -0.58 7.87
CA ALA A 22 -11.99 0.52 8.23
C ALA A 22 -13.43 0.07 8.48
N ALA A 23 -13.95 -0.87 7.67
CA ALA A 23 -15.28 -1.42 7.86
C ALA A 23 -15.40 -2.27 9.13
N LEU A 24 -14.35 -3.04 9.47
CA LEU A 24 -14.29 -3.82 10.70
C LEU A 24 -14.19 -2.93 11.94
N ASP A 25 -13.40 -1.86 11.87
CA ASP A 25 -13.30 -0.86 12.95
C ASP A 25 -14.65 -0.13 13.15
N ALA A 26 -15.32 0.26 12.07
CA ALA A 26 -16.67 0.85 12.12
C ALA A 26 -17.72 -0.12 12.72
N ALA A 27 -17.56 -1.43 12.50
CA ALA A 27 -18.36 -2.48 13.14
C ALA A 27 -17.92 -2.77 14.60
N LYS A 28 -16.95 -1.99 15.14
CA LYS A 28 -16.41 -2.11 16.51
C LYS A 28 -15.68 -3.43 16.76
N VAL A 29 -15.19 -4.09 15.72
CA VAL A 29 -14.28 -5.23 15.87
C VAL A 29 -12.93 -4.71 16.36
N LYS A 30 -12.51 -5.17 17.53
CA LYS A 30 -11.21 -4.79 18.13
C LYS A 30 -10.23 -5.94 17.95
N PHE A 31 -9.05 -5.61 17.45
CA PHE A 31 -7.98 -6.59 17.30
C PHE A 31 -7.04 -6.57 18.48
N ASP A 32 -6.88 -7.73 19.12
CA ASP A 32 -5.96 -7.93 20.24
C ASP A 32 -4.55 -8.26 19.73
N VAL A 33 -4.45 -8.77 18.52
CA VAL A 33 -3.18 -9.09 17.86
C VAL A 33 -3.26 -8.63 16.41
N VAL A 34 -2.25 -7.89 15.97
CA VAL A 34 -2.09 -7.48 14.56
C VAL A 34 -0.74 -8.03 14.08
N SER A 35 -0.77 -8.85 13.05
CA SER A 35 0.42 -9.44 12.44
C SER A 35 0.49 -9.07 10.96
N THR A 36 1.62 -8.50 10.54
CA THR A 36 1.72 -7.84 9.23
C THR A 36 2.93 -8.30 8.44
N SER A 37 2.80 -8.30 7.12
CA SER A 37 3.87 -8.55 6.16
C SER A 37 3.68 -7.66 4.92
N GLY A 38 4.78 -7.26 4.28
CA GLY A 38 4.74 -6.45 3.07
C GLY A 38 3.91 -5.17 3.20
N ALA A 39 3.16 -4.80 2.18
CA ALA A 39 2.33 -3.60 2.18
C ALA A 39 1.26 -3.58 3.29
N GLY A 40 0.86 -4.75 3.82
CA GLY A 40 -0.05 -4.84 4.96
C GLY A 40 0.49 -4.18 6.23
N MET A 41 1.82 -4.01 6.33
CA MET A 41 2.44 -3.28 7.44
C MET A 41 1.93 -1.85 7.55
N LEU A 42 1.83 -1.14 6.43
CA LEU A 42 1.32 0.22 6.41
C LEU A 42 -0.12 0.27 6.93
N ILE A 43 -0.97 -0.65 6.48
CA ILE A 43 -2.37 -0.70 6.93
C ILE A 43 -2.46 -1.00 8.42
N GLY A 44 -1.67 -1.96 8.91
CA GLY A 44 -1.59 -2.27 10.34
C GLY A 44 -1.11 -1.09 11.19
N LEU A 45 -0.09 -0.36 10.73
CA LEU A 45 0.44 0.83 11.40
C LEU A 45 -0.58 1.99 11.41
N LEU A 46 -1.27 2.24 10.30
CA LEU A 46 -2.34 3.24 10.22
C LEU A 46 -3.52 2.90 11.14
N TYR A 47 -3.80 1.61 11.34
CA TYR A 47 -4.79 1.16 12.30
C TYR A 47 -4.32 1.34 13.76
N ALA A 48 -3.06 1.00 14.06
CA ALA A 48 -2.54 0.96 15.42
C ALA A 48 -2.06 2.33 15.93
N ALA A 49 -1.41 3.11 15.07
CA ALA A 49 -0.72 4.36 15.43
C ALA A 49 -0.80 5.44 14.33
N PRO A 50 -2.00 5.88 13.94
CA PRO A 50 -2.14 6.95 12.95
C PRO A 50 -1.64 8.27 13.52
N LYS A 51 -1.02 9.11 12.66
CA LYS A 51 -0.48 10.42 13.03
C LYS A 51 -1.45 11.53 12.62
N GLY A 52 -1.82 12.36 13.60
CA GLY A 52 -2.59 13.59 13.34
C GLY A 52 -4.06 13.41 12.93
N MET A 53 -4.56 12.16 12.86
CA MET A 53 -5.94 11.88 12.46
C MET A 53 -6.46 10.60 13.15
N ASP A 54 -7.76 10.36 13.09
CA ASP A 54 -8.35 9.10 13.56
C ASP A 54 -8.06 7.93 12.60
N ARG A 55 -8.33 6.70 13.05
CA ARG A 55 -8.09 5.46 12.28
C ARG A 55 -8.85 5.41 10.96
N ALA A 56 -10.10 5.80 10.99
CA ALA A 56 -10.96 5.73 9.81
C ALA A 56 -10.45 6.71 8.74
N ALA A 57 -10.11 7.93 9.14
CA ALA A 57 -9.50 8.93 8.27
C ALA A 57 -8.13 8.47 7.75
N ALA A 58 -7.27 7.90 8.61
CA ALA A 58 -5.95 7.42 8.21
C ALA A 58 -6.05 6.29 7.18
N LEU A 59 -6.94 5.32 7.39
CA LEU A 59 -7.19 4.23 6.45
C LEU A 59 -7.80 4.74 5.14
N LYS A 60 -8.74 5.68 5.19
CA LYS A 60 -9.32 6.30 3.99
C LYS A 60 -8.27 7.11 3.21
N ASN A 61 -7.35 7.76 3.92
CA ASN A 61 -6.30 8.58 3.31
C ASN A 61 -5.32 7.78 2.45
N THR A 62 -5.27 6.45 2.57
CA THR A 62 -4.48 5.59 1.68
C THR A 62 -4.84 5.77 0.20
N VAL A 63 -6.07 6.16 -0.10
CA VAL A 63 -6.50 6.49 -1.47
C VAL A 63 -5.72 7.67 -2.04
N ASN A 64 -5.27 8.61 -1.20
CA ASN A 64 -4.50 9.79 -1.60
C ASN A 64 -3.05 9.47 -2.02
N MET A 65 -2.58 8.23 -1.80
CA MET A 65 -1.36 7.75 -2.43
C MET A 65 -1.51 7.59 -3.94
N GLY A 66 -2.74 7.51 -4.44
CA GLY A 66 -3.04 7.46 -5.87
C GLY A 66 -2.66 8.76 -6.56
N VAL A 67 -2.17 8.62 -7.79
CA VAL A 67 -1.89 9.73 -8.71
C VAL A 67 -3.17 10.07 -9.45
N HIS A 68 -3.43 11.35 -9.68
CA HIS A 68 -4.58 11.80 -10.46
C HIS A 68 -4.68 11.06 -11.80
N ASP A 69 -5.86 10.59 -12.17
CA ASP A 69 -6.07 9.65 -13.28
C ASP A 69 -5.53 10.15 -14.62
N ALA A 70 -5.67 11.46 -14.91
CA ALA A 70 -5.15 12.06 -16.13
C ALA A 70 -3.60 12.04 -16.18
N ILE A 71 -2.94 12.30 -15.05
CA ILE A 71 -1.48 12.27 -14.93
C ILE A 71 -0.99 10.83 -15.03
N TYR A 72 -1.62 9.91 -14.29
CA TYR A 72 -1.24 8.50 -14.29
C TYR A 72 -1.39 7.83 -15.67
N ARG A 73 -2.38 8.25 -16.43
CA ARG A 73 -2.56 7.77 -17.81
C ARG A 73 -1.39 8.16 -18.73
N LEU A 74 -0.78 9.32 -18.50
CA LEU A 74 0.37 9.80 -19.28
C LEU A 74 1.69 9.25 -18.71
N PHE A 75 1.80 9.16 -17.39
CA PHE A 75 2.97 8.72 -16.65
C PHE A 75 2.57 7.64 -15.63
N PRO A 76 2.50 6.36 -16.07
CA PRO A 76 1.98 5.26 -15.24
C PRO A 76 2.98 4.82 -14.15
N VAL A 77 3.46 5.77 -13.35
CA VAL A 77 4.40 5.57 -12.24
C VAL A 77 3.86 6.29 -11.01
N ASN A 78 3.92 5.65 -9.86
CA ASN A 78 3.57 6.32 -8.61
C ASN A 78 4.79 7.02 -7.99
N PHE A 79 5.10 8.19 -8.49
CA PHE A 79 6.18 9.04 -7.99
C PHE A 79 5.94 9.54 -6.56
N LYS A 80 4.70 9.57 -6.07
CA LYS A 80 4.36 10.00 -4.70
C LYS A 80 4.83 9.01 -3.65
N VAL A 81 4.76 7.72 -3.98
CA VAL A 81 5.11 6.63 -3.07
C VAL A 81 6.58 6.24 -3.19
N PHE A 82 7.12 6.27 -4.41
CA PHE A 82 8.45 5.72 -4.67
C PHE A 82 9.58 6.76 -4.66
N HIS A 83 9.28 8.08 -4.69
CA HIS A 83 10.30 9.11 -4.73
C HIS A 83 10.26 10.02 -3.51
N LYS A 84 11.41 10.18 -2.84
CA LYS A 84 11.58 11.18 -1.78
C LYS A 84 12.10 12.47 -2.40
N PRO A 85 11.35 13.59 -2.31
CA PRO A 85 11.84 14.85 -2.82
C PRO A 85 13.08 15.31 -2.05
N GLY A 86 14.16 15.58 -2.78
CA GLY A 86 15.37 16.20 -2.23
C GLY A 86 15.15 17.66 -1.81
N VAL A 87 16.16 18.31 -1.26
CA VAL A 87 16.07 19.70 -0.74
C VAL A 87 15.64 20.68 -1.83
N LEU A 88 16.18 20.56 -3.04
CA LEU A 88 15.81 21.40 -4.19
C LEU A 88 14.35 21.20 -4.59
N ALA A 89 13.89 19.96 -4.59
CA ALA A 89 12.50 19.63 -4.87
C ALA A 89 11.57 20.21 -3.80
N GLN A 90 11.91 20.14 -2.53
CA GLN A 90 11.14 20.76 -1.44
C GLN A 90 11.08 22.30 -1.57
N ALA A 91 12.20 22.94 -1.94
CA ALA A 91 12.23 24.39 -2.17
C ALA A 91 11.33 24.78 -3.36
N TYR A 92 11.35 24.00 -4.45
CA TYR A 92 10.47 24.15 -5.60
C TYR A 92 9.00 23.99 -5.23
N THR A 93 8.64 23.01 -4.39
CA THR A 93 7.26 22.86 -3.89
C THR A 93 6.79 24.08 -3.11
N ARG A 94 7.62 24.57 -2.19
CA ARG A 94 7.28 25.76 -1.41
C ARG A 94 7.04 26.97 -2.32
N PHE A 95 7.88 27.13 -3.34
CA PHE A 95 7.69 28.17 -4.35
C PHE A 95 6.32 28.05 -5.03
N TRP A 96 5.98 26.86 -5.54
CA TRP A 96 4.71 26.62 -6.22
C TRP A 96 3.49 26.67 -5.30
N GLN A 97 3.59 26.20 -4.06
CA GLN A 97 2.51 26.33 -3.06
C GLN A 97 2.26 27.80 -2.71
N THR A 98 3.32 28.59 -2.60
CA THR A 98 3.19 30.05 -2.38
C THR A 98 2.58 30.73 -3.59
N ALA A 99 2.95 30.31 -4.79
CA ALA A 99 2.38 30.82 -6.04
C ALA A 99 0.92 30.34 -6.22
N ALA A 100 0.56 29.11 -5.83
CA ALA A 100 -0.81 28.56 -5.93
C ALA A 100 -1.79 29.23 -4.97
N ASN A 101 -1.32 29.72 -3.82
CA ASN A 101 -2.13 30.54 -2.93
C ASN A 101 -2.49 31.91 -3.53
N ASN A 102 -1.84 32.29 -4.63
CA ASN A 102 -2.17 33.48 -5.43
C ASN A 102 -2.84 33.05 -6.75
N ARG A 103 -4.08 32.58 -6.65
CA ARG A 103 -4.84 31.91 -7.74
C ARG A 103 -4.86 32.70 -9.05
N GLU A 104 -5.03 34.03 -8.98
CA GLU A 104 -5.05 34.87 -10.19
C GLU A 104 -3.72 34.93 -10.93
N ALA A 105 -2.60 34.82 -10.21
CA ALA A 105 -1.27 34.83 -10.83
C ALA A 105 -0.94 33.57 -11.63
N ILE A 106 -1.65 32.46 -11.35
CA ILE A 106 -1.42 31.17 -12.03
C ILE A 106 -2.46 30.88 -13.12
N GLU A 107 -3.72 31.22 -12.88
CA GLU A 107 -4.80 30.93 -13.84
C GLU A 107 -4.60 31.63 -15.19
N ARG A 108 -4.01 32.82 -15.20
CA ARG A 108 -3.72 33.56 -16.42
C ARG A 108 -2.59 32.92 -17.25
N PRO A 109 -1.38 32.70 -16.73
CA PRO A 109 -0.30 32.03 -17.47
C PRO A 109 -0.64 30.62 -17.94
N VAL A 110 -1.39 29.86 -17.12
CA VAL A 110 -1.82 28.50 -17.49
C VAL A 110 -2.83 28.53 -18.65
N ARG A 111 -3.79 29.47 -18.64
CA ARG A 111 -4.72 29.69 -19.74
C ARG A 111 -3.98 30.08 -21.01
N ASP A 112 -3.09 31.08 -20.92
CA ASP A 112 -2.34 31.60 -22.05
C ASP A 112 -1.42 30.53 -22.64
N PHE A 113 -0.75 29.73 -21.79
CA PHE A 113 0.05 28.60 -22.21
C PHE A 113 -0.81 27.51 -22.86
N ARG A 114 -1.97 27.15 -22.29
CA ARG A 114 -2.93 26.22 -22.88
C ARG A 114 -3.36 26.67 -24.27
N ASP A 115 -3.75 27.92 -24.39
CA ASP A 115 -4.29 28.45 -25.65
C ASP A 115 -3.22 28.57 -26.73
N GLN A 116 -1.98 28.90 -26.38
CA GLN A 116 -0.83 28.85 -27.28
C GLN A 116 -0.49 27.41 -27.70
N TRP A 117 -0.50 26.45 -26.75
CA TRP A 117 -0.26 25.04 -27.03
C TRP A 117 -1.33 24.43 -27.92
N LEU A 118 -2.60 24.72 -27.67
CA LEU A 118 -3.70 24.26 -28.52
C LEU A 118 -3.60 24.82 -29.95
N LYS A 119 -3.18 26.07 -30.10
CA LYS A 119 -2.89 26.66 -31.43
C LYS A 119 -1.72 25.98 -32.14
N MET A 120 -0.67 25.67 -31.40
CA MET A 120 0.52 24.98 -31.94
C MET A 120 0.19 23.53 -32.33
N LEU A 121 -0.60 22.82 -31.53
CA LEU A 121 -1.05 21.45 -31.83
C LEU A 121 -2.03 21.39 -32.99
N SER A 122 -2.89 22.39 -33.16
CA SER A 122 -3.79 22.49 -34.34
C SER A 122 -3.08 22.83 -35.64
N ALA A 123 -1.88 23.42 -35.54
CA ALA A 123 -1.03 23.78 -36.70
C ALA A 123 -0.01 22.67 -37.04
N SER A 124 0.18 21.68 -36.19
CA SER A 124 1.15 20.60 -36.39
C SER A 124 0.46 19.30 -36.80
N SER A 125 1.05 18.57 -37.75
CA SER A 125 0.63 17.24 -38.24
C SER A 125 0.96 16.10 -37.21
N LEU A 126 0.92 16.39 -35.90
CA LEU A 126 1.09 15.39 -34.86
C LEU A 126 -0.05 14.39 -34.89
N SER A 127 0.29 13.11 -34.76
CA SER A 127 -0.66 11.99 -34.88
C SER A 127 -1.86 12.15 -33.94
N ALA A 128 -3.05 11.89 -34.46
CA ALA A 128 -4.34 12.06 -33.82
C ALA A 128 -4.46 11.55 -32.35
N PRO A 129 -3.82 10.45 -31.93
CA PRO A 129 -3.90 9.98 -30.55
C PRO A 129 -3.31 10.94 -29.50
N TRP A 130 -2.22 11.63 -29.82
CA TRP A 130 -1.59 12.58 -28.91
C TRP A 130 -2.39 13.88 -28.78
N ALA A 131 -2.93 14.37 -29.89
CA ALA A 131 -3.77 15.56 -29.88
C ALA A 131 -5.07 15.34 -29.09
N GLU A 132 -5.66 14.14 -29.19
CA GLU A 132 -6.86 13.78 -28.45
C GLU A 132 -6.57 13.59 -26.94
N ALA A 133 -5.45 12.97 -26.61
CA ALA A 133 -5.01 12.86 -25.21
C ALA A 133 -4.79 14.24 -24.56
N TRP A 134 -4.19 15.18 -25.31
CA TRP A 134 -3.99 16.56 -24.82
C TRP A 134 -5.31 17.35 -24.74
N LYS A 135 -6.24 17.17 -25.68
CA LYS A 135 -7.58 17.77 -25.60
C LYS A 135 -8.35 17.27 -24.38
N GLN A 136 -8.32 15.96 -24.11
CA GLN A 136 -8.92 15.38 -22.91
C GLN A 136 -8.25 15.91 -21.64
N PHE A 137 -6.93 16.00 -21.64
CA PHE A 137 -6.14 16.55 -20.56
C PHE A 137 -6.56 17.99 -20.22
N PHE A 138 -6.58 18.88 -21.20
CA PHE A 138 -7.01 20.27 -20.99
C PHE A 138 -8.53 20.42 -20.83
N GLY A 139 -9.34 19.54 -21.42
CA GLY A 139 -10.80 19.52 -21.24
C GLY A 139 -11.22 19.24 -19.82
N THR A 140 -10.44 18.47 -19.08
CA THR A 140 -10.66 18.20 -17.66
C THR A 140 -10.60 19.49 -16.81
N PHE A 141 -9.83 20.50 -17.23
CA PHE A 141 -9.74 21.81 -16.55
C PHE A 141 -10.86 22.80 -16.90
N SER A 142 -11.55 22.55 -18.00
CA SER A 142 -12.54 23.50 -18.55
C SER A 142 -13.99 23.14 -18.20
N SER A 143 -14.20 22.01 -17.53
CA SER A 143 -15.54 21.56 -17.14
C SER A 143 -16.08 22.36 -15.94
N PRO A 144 -17.25 23.02 -16.06
CA PRO A 144 -17.85 23.78 -14.95
C PRO A 144 -18.24 22.92 -13.74
N ASP A 145 -18.37 21.59 -13.95
CA ASP A 145 -18.74 20.61 -12.92
C ASP A 145 -17.55 20.07 -12.10
N ASN A 146 -16.34 20.60 -12.33
CA ASN A 146 -15.16 20.14 -11.61
C ASN A 146 -15.24 20.58 -10.15
N LYS A 147 -15.54 19.62 -9.27
CA LYS A 147 -15.48 19.80 -7.82
C LYS A 147 -14.09 20.34 -7.49
N SER A 148 -14.02 21.42 -6.75
CA SER A 148 -12.76 22.13 -6.40
C SER A 148 -11.64 21.19 -5.90
N GLY A 149 -11.97 20.02 -5.37
CA GLY A 149 -11.03 19.01 -4.89
C GLY A 149 -10.31 18.20 -5.98
N ASP A 150 -10.89 18.02 -7.17
CA ASP A 150 -10.25 17.26 -8.23
C ASP A 150 -9.19 18.09 -8.96
N ALA A 151 -9.49 19.35 -9.25
CA ALA A 151 -8.52 20.28 -9.80
C ALA A 151 -7.34 20.52 -8.85
N GLN A 152 -7.61 20.68 -7.54
CA GLN A 152 -6.55 20.82 -6.54
C GLN A 152 -5.65 19.57 -6.54
N ARG A 153 -6.22 18.37 -6.53
CA ARG A 153 -5.46 17.11 -6.61
C ARG A 153 -4.59 17.03 -7.84
N PHE A 154 -5.11 17.45 -9.00
CA PHE A 154 -4.31 17.47 -10.22
C PHE A 154 -3.08 18.37 -10.07
N PHE A 155 -3.24 19.59 -9.56
CA PHE A 155 -2.11 20.51 -9.39
C PHE A 155 -1.11 20.01 -8.34
N ASP A 156 -1.58 19.43 -7.25
CA ASP A 156 -0.73 18.85 -6.21
C ASP A 156 0.10 17.69 -6.79
N ASP A 157 -0.54 16.81 -7.57
CA ASP A 157 0.12 15.67 -8.19
C ASP A 157 1.04 16.08 -9.34
N TRP A 158 0.68 17.12 -10.10
CA TRP A 158 1.57 17.68 -11.11
C TRP A 158 2.83 18.29 -10.47
N ALA A 159 2.66 19.05 -9.39
CA ALA A 159 3.79 19.56 -8.62
C ALA A 159 4.68 18.43 -8.09
N ALA A 160 4.07 17.38 -7.54
CA ALA A 160 4.79 16.19 -7.06
C ALA A 160 5.53 15.46 -8.19
N LEU A 161 4.98 15.37 -9.41
CA LEU A 161 5.67 14.83 -10.59
C LEU A 161 6.90 15.66 -10.94
N MET A 162 6.74 16.99 -10.99
CA MET A 162 7.87 17.88 -11.26
C MET A 162 8.98 17.73 -10.19
N LEU A 163 8.59 17.53 -8.95
CA LEU A 163 9.52 17.25 -7.86
C LEU A 163 10.23 15.92 -8.01
N ALA A 164 9.52 14.88 -8.40
CA ALA A 164 10.08 13.55 -8.60
C ALA A 164 11.16 13.56 -9.70
N THR A 165 11.06 14.47 -10.69
CA THR A 165 12.10 14.60 -11.74
C THR A 165 13.46 15.03 -11.20
N PHE A 166 13.52 15.64 -10.00
CA PHE A 166 14.76 16.04 -9.34
C PHE A 166 15.23 15.04 -8.27
N CYS A 167 14.52 13.91 -8.12
CA CYS A 167 14.96 12.87 -7.19
C CYS A 167 16.05 12.02 -7.86
N PRO A 168 17.16 11.78 -7.18
CA PRO A 168 18.19 10.90 -7.71
C PRO A 168 17.64 9.47 -7.81
N THR A 169 17.70 8.89 -9.00
CA THR A 169 17.42 7.48 -9.25
C THR A 169 18.68 6.84 -9.82
N ASP A 170 19.03 5.67 -9.35
CA ASP A 170 20.06 4.86 -9.94
C ASP A 170 19.41 3.70 -10.70
N LEU A 171 19.47 3.76 -12.03
CA LEU A 171 18.99 2.71 -12.94
C LEU A 171 20.16 2.01 -13.64
N SER A 172 21.37 2.17 -13.13
CA SER A 172 22.54 1.46 -13.66
C SER A 172 22.45 -0.05 -13.40
N ALA A 173 23.25 -0.83 -14.11
CA ALA A 173 23.35 -2.27 -13.88
C ALA A 173 23.89 -2.62 -12.48
N ALA A 174 24.51 -1.66 -11.78
CA ALA A 174 25.02 -1.82 -10.43
C ALA A 174 24.04 -1.38 -9.35
N SER A 175 22.90 -0.81 -9.70
CA SER A 175 21.90 -0.37 -8.71
C SER A 175 21.25 -1.54 -8.00
N GLN A 176 21.00 -1.38 -6.70
CA GLN A 176 20.40 -2.39 -5.84
C GLN A 176 18.87 -2.21 -5.67
N GLY A 177 18.33 -1.11 -6.15
CA GLY A 177 16.91 -0.79 -6.14
C GLY A 177 16.61 0.43 -6.99
N MET A 178 15.38 0.53 -7.49
CA MET A 178 14.94 1.62 -8.38
C MET A 178 14.50 2.87 -7.63
N CYS A 179 14.09 2.73 -6.37
CA CYS A 179 13.43 3.80 -5.61
C CYS A 179 14.14 4.10 -4.30
N GLN A 180 14.00 5.35 -3.84
CA GLN A 180 14.39 5.72 -2.49
C GLN A 180 13.42 5.09 -1.46
N PRO A 181 13.88 4.78 -0.22
CA PRO A 181 13.02 4.26 0.83
C PRO A 181 11.82 5.17 1.08
N ALA A 182 10.65 4.57 1.31
CA ALA A 182 9.36 5.24 1.41
C ALA A 182 9.35 6.44 2.37
N PRO A 183 9.17 7.65 1.87
CA PRO A 183 9.32 8.87 2.68
C PRO A 183 8.06 9.28 3.43
N PHE A 184 6.89 8.83 2.97
CA PHE A 184 5.59 9.32 3.44
C PHE A 184 5.13 8.70 4.76
N VAL A 185 5.76 7.59 5.19
CA VAL A 185 5.28 6.84 6.36
C VAL A 185 5.41 7.63 7.66
N GLU A 186 6.44 8.47 7.79
CA GLU A 186 6.65 9.31 8.97
C GLU A 186 5.63 10.45 9.08
N GLU A 187 4.97 10.80 7.98
CA GLU A 187 3.88 11.77 7.95
C GLU A 187 2.55 11.14 8.35
N ALA A 188 2.37 9.84 8.07
CA ALA A 188 1.13 9.11 8.27
C ALA A 188 1.09 8.29 9.56
N VAL A 189 2.25 7.87 10.09
CA VAL A 189 2.39 6.96 11.23
C VAL A 189 3.19 7.62 12.35
N ASP A 190 2.68 7.53 13.57
CA ASP A 190 3.40 7.91 14.79
C ASP A 190 3.98 6.67 15.48
N PHE A 191 5.22 6.33 15.14
CA PHE A 191 5.89 5.16 15.71
C PHE A 191 6.04 5.22 17.23
N SER A 192 6.05 6.42 17.84
CA SER A 192 6.13 6.56 19.30
C SER A 192 4.84 6.05 19.98
N LYS A 193 3.70 6.29 19.34
CA LYS A 193 2.38 5.85 19.83
C LYS A 193 2.10 4.36 19.59
N LEU A 194 2.88 3.69 18.74
CA LEU A 194 2.68 2.26 18.49
C LEU A 194 2.79 1.44 19.80
N LYS A 195 3.66 1.86 20.71
CA LYS A 195 3.80 1.23 22.03
C LYS A 195 2.55 1.32 22.89
N GLU A 196 1.72 2.34 22.69
CA GLU A 196 0.45 2.58 23.40
C GLU A 196 -0.71 1.74 22.84
N PHE A 197 -0.52 1.11 21.69
CA PHE A 197 -1.52 0.21 21.12
C PHE A 197 -1.84 -0.92 22.12
N LYS A 198 -3.11 -1.07 22.47
CA LYS A 198 -3.53 -2.02 23.53
C LYS A 198 -3.31 -3.48 23.16
N GLY A 199 -3.30 -3.80 21.86
CA GLY A 199 -3.00 -5.13 21.35
C GLY A 199 -1.51 -5.38 21.15
N ASP A 200 -1.19 -6.59 20.74
CA ASP A 200 0.14 -6.96 20.24
C ASP A 200 0.27 -6.57 18.77
N PHE A 201 1.44 -6.13 18.35
CA PHE A 201 1.70 -5.80 16.95
C PHE A 201 3.02 -6.44 16.50
N TYR A 202 2.98 -7.11 15.35
CA TYR A 202 4.11 -7.81 14.76
C TYR A 202 4.30 -7.41 13.30
N MET A 203 5.56 -7.23 12.94
CA MET A 203 6.00 -6.96 11.58
C MET A 203 7.17 -7.88 11.25
N SER A 204 7.28 -8.35 10.01
CA SER A 204 8.33 -9.28 9.61
C SER A 204 9.22 -8.74 8.50
N ALA A 205 10.53 -9.07 8.57
CA ALA A 205 11.50 -8.86 7.51
C ALA A 205 12.34 -10.13 7.33
N TYR A 206 12.96 -10.28 6.16
CA TYR A 206 13.89 -11.38 5.89
C TYR A 206 15.32 -10.92 6.07
N CYS A 207 16.07 -11.55 6.97
CA CYS A 207 17.49 -11.29 7.17
C CYS A 207 18.32 -12.18 6.26
N ILE A 208 19.16 -11.57 5.41
CA ILE A 208 19.97 -12.30 4.40
C ILE A 208 21.01 -13.17 5.07
N GLU A 209 21.75 -12.63 6.03
CA GLU A 209 22.89 -13.32 6.67
C GLU A 209 22.44 -14.55 7.47
N THR A 210 21.30 -14.46 8.13
CA THR A 210 20.78 -15.60 8.91
C THR A 210 19.91 -16.54 8.09
N GLY A 211 19.45 -16.13 6.91
CA GLY A 211 18.51 -16.89 6.08
C GLY A 211 17.12 -17.05 6.70
N LYS A 212 16.77 -16.24 7.70
CA LYS A 212 15.54 -16.40 8.51
C LYS A 212 14.64 -15.17 8.45
N MET A 213 13.35 -15.40 8.65
CA MET A 213 12.40 -14.34 8.96
C MET A 213 12.65 -13.83 10.37
N GLU A 214 12.82 -12.54 10.50
CA GLU A 214 12.86 -11.84 11.78
C GLU A 214 11.52 -11.16 12.02
N ILE A 215 11.01 -11.29 13.24
CA ILE A 215 9.72 -10.74 13.66
C ILE A 215 10.00 -9.63 14.65
N PHE A 216 9.55 -8.42 14.31
CA PHE A 216 9.64 -7.25 15.15
C PHE A 216 8.36 -7.06 15.95
N GLU A 217 8.49 -6.96 17.27
CA GLU A 217 7.40 -6.63 18.19
C GLU A 217 7.22 -5.11 18.29
N LYS A 218 6.02 -4.65 18.63
CA LYS A 218 5.65 -3.22 18.67
C LYS A 218 6.64 -2.32 19.43
N GLU A 219 7.26 -2.85 20.48
CA GLU A 219 8.22 -2.13 21.33
C GLU A 219 9.53 -1.78 20.59
N LYS A 220 9.86 -2.56 19.56
CA LYS A 220 11.09 -2.43 18.76
C LYS A 220 10.87 -1.79 17.41
N ILE A 221 9.61 -1.58 17.00
CA ILE A 221 9.30 -1.08 15.66
C ILE A 221 9.52 0.44 15.63
N THR A 222 10.41 0.84 14.75
CA THR A 222 10.70 2.22 14.37
C THR A 222 10.65 2.36 12.85
N ILE A 223 11.00 3.51 12.34
CA ILE A 223 11.15 3.73 10.89
C ILE A 223 12.16 2.78 10.25
N GLU A 224 13.24 2.42 10.96
CA GLU A 224 14.27 1.52 10.44
C GLU A 224 13.73 0.10 10.22
N GLN A 225 12.99 -0.45 11.20
CA GLN A 225 12.36 -1.75 11.04
C GLN A 225 11.31 -1.74 9.93
N PHE A 226 10.58 -0.62 9.79
CA PHE A 226 9.65 -0.46 8.68
C PHE A 226 10.36 -0.46 7.32
N GLN A 227 11.46 0.28 7.18
CA GLN A 227 12.27 0.31 5.96
C GLN A 227 12.87 -1.07 5.64
N ALA A 228 13.38 -1.77 6.66
CA ALA A 228 13.87 -3.14 6.52
C ALA A 228 12.78 -4.09 6.00
N ALA A 229 11.58 -3.98 6.56
CA ALA A 229 10.44 -4.81 6.18
C ALA A 229 9.79 -4.41 4.85
N LEU A 230 10.08 -3.22 4.31
CA LEU A 230 9.59 -2.71 3.03
C LEU A 230 10.62 -2.88 1.89
N ALA A 231 11.83 -3.36 2.17
CA ALA A 231 12.93 -3.49 1.20
C ALA A 231 12.64 -4.59 0.16
N PHE A 232 11.59 -4.39 -0.66
CA PHE A 232 11.20 -5.34 -1.71
C PHE A 232 12.24 -5.34 -2.83
N PRO A 233 12.78 -6.52 -3.21
CA PRO A 233 13.79 -6.63 -4.26
C PRO A 233 13.36 -5.92 -5.55
N LEU A 234 14.28 -5.26 -6.22
CA LEU A 234 14.12 -4.39 -7.38
C LEU A 234 13.53 -3.01 -7.06
N ILE A 235 12.54 -2.91 -6.19
CA ILE A 235 11.90 -1.63 -5.86
C ILE A 235 12.81 -0.82 -4.93
N TYR A 236 13.24 -1.43 -3.83
CA TYR A 236 14.12 -0.79 -2.85
C TYR A 236 15.43 -1.55 -2.71
N ALA A 237 16.51 -0.82 -2.44
CA ALA A 237 17.76 -1.44 -2.05
C ALA A 237 17.57 -2.25 -0.75
N PRO A 238 18.33 -3.36 -0.56
CA PRO A 238 18.37 -4.06 0.71
C PRO A 238 18.70 -3.11 1.84
N PHE A 239 17.96 -3.17 2.94
CA PHE A 239 18.13 -2.26 4.06
C PHE A 239 19.16 -2.81 5.06
N LYS A 240 20.13 -1.98 5.43
CA LYS A 240 21.17 -2.37 6.42
C LYS A 240 20.84 -1.81 7.79
N MET A 241 20.76 -2.68 8.79
CA MET A 241 20.44 -2.33 10.17
C MET A 241 21.20 -3.25 11.12
N ASN A 242 21.87 -2.69 12.12
CA ASN A 242 22.59 -3.44 13.17
C ASN A 242 23.58 -4.51 12.64
N GLY A 243 24.25 -4.24 11.51
CA GLY A 243 25.20 -5.16 10.89
C GLY A 243 24.58 -6.28 10.06
N TYR A 244 23.26 -6.30 9.90
CA TYR A 244 22.51 -7.24 9.07
C TYR A 244 21.87 -6.55 7.88
N THR A 245 21.61 -7.33 6.83
CA THR A 245 20.95 -6.87 5.60
C THR A 245 19.57 -7.50 5.48
N TYR A 246 18.57 -6.67 5.24
CA TYR A 246 17.16 -7.08 5.24
C TYR A 246 16.51 -6.89 3.87
N LEU A 247 15.61 -7.80 3.56
CA LEU A 247 14.65 -7.70 2.46
C LEU A 247 13.23 -7.76 3.03
N GLU A 248 12.25 -7.31 2.23
CA GLU A 248 10.85 -7.41 2.57
C GLU A 248 10.44 -8.85 2.90
N GLY A 249 9.78 -9.03 4.03
CA GLY A 249 9.36 -10.35 4.49
C GLY A 249 8.38 -11.04 3.54
N ALA A 250 7.50 -10.28 2.89
CA ALA A 250 6.51 -10.82 1.97
C ALA A 250 7.10 -11.52 0.74
N ALA A 251 8.35 -11.22 0.37
CA ALA A 251 9.06 -11.94 -0.69
C ALA A 251 9.29 -13.44 -0.36
N LYS A 252 9.19 -13.83 0.91
CA LYS A 252 9.39 -15.21 1.38
C LYS A 252 8.23 -15.77 2.20
N ASP A 253 7.48 -14.93 2.91
CA ASP A 253 6.39 -15.28 3.84
C ASP A 253 5.34 -14.15 3.71
N THR A 254 4.35 -14.37 2.86
CA THR A 254 3.40 -13.31 2.48
C THR A 254 2.42 -13.00 3.60
N LEU A 255 2.19 -13.97 4.50
CA LEU A 255 1.28 -13.86 5.63
C LEU A 255 2.02 -14.20 6.93
N ASN A 256 2.34 -13.18 7.71
CA ASN A 256 3.11 -13.36 8.95
C ASN A 256 2.31 -14.10 10.05
N PHE A 257 1.97 -15.38 9.81
CA PHE A 257 1.35 -16.21 10.86
C PHE A 257 2.29 -16.50 12.04
N LYS A 258 3.61 -16.38 11.83
CA LYS A 258 4.60 -16.59 12.91
C LYS A 258 4.41 -15.60 14.04
N GLY A 259 4.00 -14.35 13.76
CA GLY A 259 3.64 -13.38 14.79
C GLY A 259 2.52 -13.87 15.72
N LEU A 260 1.60 -14.71 15.22
CA LEU A 260 0.55 -15.30 16.05
C LEU A 260 1.07 -16.44 16.95
N LEU A 261 2.17 -17.06 16.56
CA LEU A 261 2.75 -18.23 17.24
C LEU A 261 3.86 -17.84 18.22
N ASP A 262 4.32 -16.60 18.14
CA ASP A 262 5.44 -16.16 18.98
C ASP A 262 5.03 -16.12 20.44
N LYS A 263 5.91 -16.68 21.27
CA LYS A 263 5.69 -16.69 22.71
C LYS A 263 6.19 -15.37 23.26
N HIS A 264 5.29 -14.54 23.75
CA HIS A 264 5.69 -13.46 24.62
C HIS A 264 6.54 -14.01 25.76
N LYS A 265 7.79 -13.61 25.82
CA LYS A 265 8.66 -13.89 26.93
C LYS A 265 8.02 -13.26 28.19
N GLY A 266 7.35 -14.08 28.99
CA GLY A 266 6.86 -13.72 30.32
C GLY A 266 5.41 -13.24 30.47
N ARG A 267 4.62 -13.10 29.38
CA ARG A 267 3.18 -12.78 29.49
C ARG A 267 2.30 -13.94 28.99
N ARG A 268 1.27 -14.29 29.79
CA ARG A 268 0.19 -15.15 29.27
C ARG A 268 -0.56 -14.41 28.19
N ARG A 269 -0.32 -14.80 26.94
CA ARG A 269 -1.10 -14.32 25.83
C ARG A 269 -2.52 -14.88 25.95
N PRO A 270 -3.57 -14.07 25.78
CA PRO A 270 -4.92 -14.61 25.69
C PRO A 270 -5.02 -15.57 24.50
N VAL A 271 -5.82 -16.62 24.66
CA VAL A 271 -6.07 -17.59 23.58
C VAL A 271 -6.80 -16.89 22.44
N ILE A 272 -6.30 -16.99 21.23
CA ILE A 272 -6.93 -16.41 20.04
C ILE A 272 -8.17 -17.25 19.69
N ASP A 273 -9.34 -16.63 19.69
CA ASP A 273 -10.61 -17.26 19.33
C ASP A 273 -10.90 -17.13 17.82
N THR A 274 -10.51 -16.02 17.20
CA THR A 274 -10.77 -15.74 15.80
C THR A 274 -9.52 -15.14 15.14
N ILE A 275 -9.21 -15.59 13.92
CA ILE A 275 -8.15 -15.07 13.08
C ILE A 275 -8.79 -14.50 11.81
N VAL A 276 -8.68 -13.19 11.62
CA VAL A 276 -9.14 -12.50 10.42
C VAL A 276 -7.94 -12.36 9.49
N VAL A 277 -8.06 -12.89 8.26
CA VAL A 277 -6.98 -12.88 7.27
C VAL A 277 -7.38 -11.99 6.09
N LEU A 278 -6.56 -10.97 5.84
CA LEU A 278 -6.62 -10.14 4.65
C LEU A 278 -5.43 -10.50 3.75
N ASP A 279 -5.72 -11.38 2.81
CA ASP A 279 -4.77 -11.86 1.82
C ASP A 279 -5.18 -11.32 0.45
N VAL A 280 -4.41 -10.36 -0.06
CA VAL A 280 -4.65 -9.75 -1.37
C VAL A 280 -3.86 -10.50 -2.46
N LEU A 281 -2.72 -11.10 -2.12
CA LEU A 281 -1.88 -11.83 -3.07
C LEU A 281 -2.43 -13.22 -3.41
N GLY A 282 -3.05 -13.92 -2.47
CA GLY A 282 -3.60 -15.25 -2.69
C GLY A 282 -4.88 -15.29 -3.55
N MET A 283 -5.06 -14.29 -4.43
CA MET A 283 -6.18 -14.21 -5.35
C MET A 283 -5.75 -14.66 -6.75
N LYS A 284 -6.28 -15.79 -7.23
CA LYS A 284 -5.95 -16.36 -8.56
C LYS A 284 -6.21 -15.39 -9.70
N GLU A 285 -7.14 -14.46 -9.53
CA GLU A 285 -7.48 -13.43 -10.49
C GLU A 285 -6.35 -12.43 -10.76
N LEU A 286 -5.35 -12.38 -9.89
CA LEU A 286 -4.13 -11.61 -10.12
C LEU A 286 -3.25 -12.22 -11.23
N VAL A 287 -3.44 -13.51 -11.51
CA VAL A 287 -2.70 -14.24 -12.54
C VAL A 287 -3.52 -14.26 -13.82
N ALA A 288 -3.63 -13.10 -14.49
CA ALA A 288 -4.27 -13.00 -15.79
C ALA A 288 -3.25 -12.89 -16.91
N GLU A 289 -3.67 -13.06 -18.17
CA GLU A 289 -2.81 -12.91 -19.34
C GLU A 289 -2.10 -11.54 -19.36
N PRO A 290 -0.77 -11.48 -19.58
CA PRO A 290 -0.04 -10.23 -19.66
C PRO A 290 -0.47 -9.39 -20.86
N ARG A 291 -0.72 -8.11 -20.66
CA ARG A 291 -1.13 -7.16 -21.71
C ARG A 291 0.04 -6.41 -22.34
N SER A 292 1.21 -6.46 -21.73
CA SER A 292 2.43 -5.79 -22.17
C SER A 292 3.66 -6.47 -21.56
N LEU A 293 4.86 -6.14 -22.06
CA LEU A 293 6.11 -6.66 -21.49
C LEU A 293 6.27 -6.24 -20.01
N TYR A 294 5.88 -5.01 -19.67
CA TYR A 294 5.90 -4.54 -18.28
C TYR A 294 4.93 -5.33 -17.39
N ASP A 295 3.71 -5.56 -17.87
CA ASP A 295 2.72 -6.39 -17.16
C ASP A 295 3.21 -7.84 -17.00
N ALA A 296 3.88 -8.40 -18.02
CA ALA A 296 4.49 -9.73 -17.96
C ALA A 296 5.60 -9.80 -16.90
N TRP A 297 6.45 -8.78 -16.83
CA TRP A 297 7.50 -8.69 -15.81
C TRP A 297 6.90 -8.64 -14.39
N VAL A 298 5.88 -7.80 -14.16
CA VAL A 298 5.20 -7.75 -12.87
C VAL A 298 4.55 -9.07 -12.51
N LYS A 299 3.89 -9.71 -13.47
CA LYS A 299 3.28 -11.02 -13.24
C LYS A 299 4.29 -12.10 -12.95
N SER A 300 5.51 -12.00 -13.48
CA SER A 300 6.59 -12.93 -13.12
C SER A 300 6.96 -12.89 -11.62
N ILE A 301 6.72 -11.75 -10.97
CA ILE A 301 6.88 -11.58 -9.52
C ILE A 301 5.61 -12.02 -8.77
N ILE A 302 4.43 -11.64 -9.27
CA ILE A 302 3.16 -11.90 -8.60
C ILE A 302 2.82 -13.39 -8.57
N VAL A 303 3.08 -14.13 -9.65
CA VAL A 303 2.74 -15.57 -9.73
C VAL A 303 3.36 -16.39 -8.60
N PRO A 304 4.68 -16.32 -8.32
CA PRO A 304 5.25 -16.99 -7.15
C PRO A 304 4.66 -16.55 -5.83
N LEU A 305 4.40 -15.24 -5.66
CA LEU A 305 3.84 -14.71 -4.43
C LEU A 305 2.40 -15.19 -4.17
N THR A 306 1.60 -15.40 -5.22
CA THR A 306 0.25 -15.97 -5.05
C THR A 306 0.31 -17.41 -4.56
N ALA A 307 1.24 -18.20 -5.05
CA ALA A 307 1.46 -19.58 -4.59
C ALA A 307 1.93 -19.60 -3.12
N ILE A 308 2.88 -18.74 -2.75
CA ILE A 308 3.35 -18.61 -1.36
C ILE A 308 2.20 -18.26 -0.43
N ALA A 309 1.35 -17.28 -0.80
CA ALA A 309 0.22 -16.86 0.04
C ALA A 309 -0.81 -17.98 0.25
N GLU A 310 -1.11 -18.77 -0.79
CA GLU A 310 -1.99 -19.94 -0.67
C GLU A 310 -1.38 -21.00 0.25
N ASP A 311 -0.09 -21.25 0.11
CA ASP A 311 0.61 -22.26 0.91
C ASP A 311 0.80 -21.83 2.36
N ASP A 312 1.03 -20.56 2.64
CA ASP A 312 1.12 -20.01 4.00
C ASP A 312 -0.14 -20.31 4.82
N ILE A 313 -1.32 -20.13 4.22
CA ILE A 313 -2.60 -20.43 4.90
C ILE A 313 -2.74 -21.94 5.12
N LYS A 314 -2.52 -22.75 4.08
CA LYS A 314 -2.65 -24.23 4.15
C LYS A 314 -1.70 -24.80 5.20
N LEU A 315 -0.44 -24.39 5.15
CA LEU A 315 0.58 -24.84 6.09
C LEU A 315 0.26 -24.42 7.54
N PHE A 316 -0.20 -23.18 7.72
CA PHE A 316 -0.62 -22.72 9.05
C PHE A 316 -1.76 -23.59 9.60
N GLU A 317 -2.81 -23.82 8.81
CA GLU A 317 -3.93 -24.67 9.22
C GLU A 317 -3.48 -26.08 9.56
N GLN A 318 -2.77 -26.76 8.64
CA GLN A 318 -2.30 -28.14 8.80
C GLN A 318 -1.34 -28.30 9.99
N LEU A 319 -0.39 -27.38 10.15
CA LEU A 319 0.64 -27.52 11.18
C LEU A 319 0.19 -27.08 12.56
N HIS A 320 -0.69 -26.06 12.65
CA HIS A 320 -0.98 -25.42 13.91
C HIS A 320 -2.44 -25.56 14.38
N LEU A 321 -3.40 -25.67 13.46
CA LEU A 321 -4.80 -25.80 13.81
C LEU A 321 -5.28 -27.28 13.80
N GLU A 322 -4.79 -28.09 12.89
CA GLU A 322 -5.21 -29.50 12.79
C GLU A 322 -4.45 -30.42 13.75
N LYS A 323 -3.14 -30.16 13.99
CA LYS A 323 -2.33 -30.97 14.92
C LYS A 323 -2.69 -30.66 16.38
N PRO A 324 -3.25 -31.62 17.16
CA PRO A 324 -3.72 -31.38 18.53
C PRO A 324 -2.63 -30.83 19.47
N LYS A 325 -1.39 -31.31 19.32
CA LYS A 325 -0.24 -30.88 20.12
C LYS A 325 0.05 -29.39 19.92
N ASN A 326 0.08 -28.93 18.68
CA ASN A 326 0.36 -27.52 18.35
C ASN A 326 -0.83 -26.63 18.69
N ARG A 327 -2.05 -27.09 18.43
CA ARG A 327 -3.27 -26.39 18.82
C ARG A 327 -3.34 -26.18 20.35
N LYS A 328 -3.00 -27.21 21.15
CA LYS A 328 -2.91 -27.08 22.60
C LYS A 328 -1.82 -26.06 23.01
N LYS A 329 -0.68 -26.09 22.31
CA LYS A 329 0.46 -25.22 22.62
C LYS A 329 0.17 -23.74 22.34
N TYR A 330 -0.48 -23.42 21.23
CA TYR A 330 -0.64 -22.05 20.74
C TYR A 330 -2.05 -21.48 20.92
N PHE A 331 -3.07 -22.34 20.94
CA PHE A 331 -4.49 -21.96 20.95
C PHE A 331 -5.28 -22.62 22.11
N GLY A 332 -4.60 -23.02 23.18
CA GLY A 332 -5.28 -23.59 24.37
C GLY A 332 -6.11 -24.84 24.10
N GLY A 333 -5.88 -25.53 22.96
CA GLY A 333 -6.60 -26.73 22.54
C GLY A 333 -7.85 -26.45 21.70
N LYS A 334 -8.36 -25.22 21.66
CA LYS A 334 -9.48 -24.83 20.78
C LYS A 334 -8.98 -24.49 19.38
N LYS A 335 -9.74 -24.86 18.35
CA LYS A 335 -9.47 -24.42 16.98
C LYS A 335 -10.06 -23.01 16.82
N PRO A 336 -9.24 -21.98 16.52
CA PRO A 336 -9.75 -20.65 16.27
C PRO A 336 -10.60 -20.64 14.99
N ASN A 337 -11.59 -19.75 14.94
CA ASN A 337 -12.33 -19.47 13.72
C ASN A 337 -11.43 -18.67 12.75
N VAL A 338 -11.18 -19.18 11.55
CA VAL A 338 -10.39 -18.48 10.53
C VAL A 338 -11.34 -17.83 9.53
N VAL A 339 -11.37 -16.51 9.51
CA VAL A 339 -12.20 -15.69 8.62
C VAL A 339 -11.31 -15.05 7.57
N LYS A 340 -11.22 -15.67 6.39
CA LYS A 340 -10.58 -15.05 5.22
C LYS A 340 -11.57 -14.05 4.58
N ILE A 341 -11.14 -12.79 4.41
CA ILE A 341 -11.97 -11.78 3.75
C ILE A 341 -11.95 -12.03 2.23
N ASP A 342 -13.14 -12.25 1.68
CA ASP A 342 -13.32 -12.48 0.25
C ASP A 342 -13.58 -11.17 -0.49
N PHE A 343 -12.60 -10.71 -1.26
CA PHE A 343 -12.71 -9.52 -2.09
C PHE A 343 -13.34 -9.81 -3.48
N LYS A 344 -13.36 -11.06 -3.93
CA LYS A 344 -13.76 -11.45 -5.30
C LYS A 344 -15.17 -10.99 -5.67
N LYS A 345 -16.11 -11.09 -4.71
CA LYS A 345 -17.49 -10.69 -4.93
C LYS A 345 -17.70 -9.18 -5.05
N GLN A 346 -16.68 -8.38 -4.71
CA GLN A 346 -16.79 -6.93 -4.62
C GLN A 346 -16.06 -6.20 -5.77
N ILE A 347 -15.30 -6.92 -6.56
CA ILE A 347 -14.51 -6.37 -7.66
C ILE A 347 -15.06 -6.97 -8.96
N SER A 348 -15.44 -6.10 -9.91
CA SER A 348 -15.90 -6.58 -11.21
C SER A 348 -14.78 -7.27 -11.95
N HIS A 349 -15.10 -8.29 -12.76
CA HIS A 349 -14.11 -9.06 -13.51
C HIS A 349 -13.24 -8.18 -14.41
N ASN A 350 -13.77 -7.09 -14.94
CA ASN A 350 -13.04 -6.16 -15.80
C ASN A 350 -12.04 -5.27 -15.03
N ASN A 351 -12.20 -5.13 -13.71
CA ASN A 351 -11.30 -4.33 -12.85
C ASN A 351 -10.21 -5.18 -12.18
N TRP A 352 -10.27 -6.51 -12.36
CA TRP A 352 -9.17 -7.39 -12.03
C TRP A 352 -8.23 -7.49 -13.22
N PRO A 353 -7.00 -7.41 -13.06
CA PRO A 353 -6.09 -7.05 -12.00
C PRO A 353 -5.20 -5.88 -12.45
N ASN A 354 -5.62 -4.69 -12.21
CA ASN A 354 -4.67 -3.58 -12.30
C ASN A 354 -3.81 -3.55 -11.03
N VAL A 355 -3.05 -4.63 -10.83
CA VAL A 355 -2.16 -4.80 -9.66
C VAL A 355 -1.17 -3.66 -9.53
N LEU A 356 -0.94 -2.93 -10.62
CA LEU A 356 -0.02 -1.79 -10.67
C LEU A 356 -0.71 -0.47 -11.01
N ASP A 357 -2.02 -0.43 -11.04
CA ASP A 357 -2.74 0.81 -11.29
C ASP A 357 -2.83 1.64 -10.00
N TRP A 358 -1.94 2.62 -9.90
CA TRP A 358 -1.88 3.58 -8.81
C TRP A 358 -2.70 4.85 -9.11
N SER A 359 -3.63 4.82 -10.05
CA SER A 359 -4.51 5.94 -10.27
C SER A 359 -5.44 6.15 -9.07
N TYR A 360 -5.76 7.40 -8.78
CA TYR A 360 -6.65 7.76 -7.68
C TYR A 360 -8.03 7.11 -7.80
N GLY A 361 -8.58 7.06 -9.02
CA GLY A 361 -9.85 6.42 -9.30
C GLY A 361 -9.83 4.93 -8.98
N ASN A 362 -8.76 4.22 -9.39
CA ASN A 362 -8.59 2.80 -9.07
C ASN A 362 -8.45 2.57 -7.57
N LEU A 363 -7.58 3.31 -6.88
CA LEU A 363 -7.40 3.14 -5.43
C LEU A 363 -8.69 3.44 -4.65
N SER A 364 -9.47 4.43 -5.10
CA SER A 364 -10.79 4.74 -4.52
C SER A 364 -11.76 3.58 -4.69
N ALA A 365 -11.85 3.01 -5.89
CA ALA A 365 -12.72 1.86 -6.18
C ALA A 365 -12.32 0.63 -5.35
N LEU A 366 -11.02 0.36 -5.22
CA LEU A 366 -10.49 -0.73 -4.41
C LEU A 366 -10.81 -0.53 -2.91
N TYR A 367 -10.65 0.68 -2.39
CA TYR A 367 -11.03 0.98 -1.00
C TYR A 367 -12.51 0.69 -0.73
N GLU A 368 -13.41 1.16 -1.59
CA GLU A 368 -14.85 0.94 -1.44
C GLU A 368 -15.23 -0.55 -1.57
N ALA A 369 -14.56 -1.28 -2.48
CA ALA A 369 -14.72 -2.74 -2.59
C ALA A 369 -14.26 -3.44 -1.30
N GLY A 370 -13.10 -3.04 -0.76
CA GLY A 370 -12.61 -3.53 0.52
C GLY A 370 -13.57 -3.25 1.66
N TYR A 371 -14.12 -2.04 1.72
CA TYR A 371 -15.08 -1.64 2.76
C TYR A 371 -16.34 -2.51 2.72
N ARG A 372 -16.89 -2.80 1.51
CA ARG A 372 -18.02 -3.72 1.36
C ARG A 372 -17.68 -5.14 1.81
N ALA A 373 -16.50 -5.65 1.45
CA ALA A 373 -16.03 -6.98 1.86
C ALA A 373 -15.87 -7.08 3.39
N GLY A 374 -15.25 -6.06 4.01
CA GLY A 374 -15.10 -5.97 5.47
C GLY A 374 -16.42 -5.95 6.21
N ARG A 375 -17.42 -5.18 5.73
CA ARG A 375 -18.79 -5.19 6.28
C ARG A 375 -19.45 -6.56 6.21
N ALA A 376 -19.25 -7.28 5.11
CA ALA A 376 -19.81 -8.64 4.98
C ALA A 376 -19.11 -9.63 5.93
N ALA A 377 -17.80 -9.47 6.14
CA ALA A 377 -17.02 -10.32 7.05
C ALA A 377 -17.31 -10.04 8.52
N ALA A 378 -17.61 -8.80 8.92
CA ALA A 378 -17.94 -8.43 10.29
C ALA A 378 -19.11 -9.23 10.89
N ARG A 379 -20.01 -9.74 10.04
CA ARG A 379 -21.12 -10.60 10.47
C ARG A 379 -20.70 -12.03 10.85
N LYS A 380 -19.46 -12.42 10.54
CA LYS A 380 -18.92 -13.77 10.78
C LYS A 380 -17.91 -13.80 11.93
N ILE A 381 -17.53 -12.62 12.41
CA ILE A 381 -16.61 -12.38 13.50
C ILE A 381 -17.40 -12.14 14.80
#